data_64921b03a7d6701ba7b5f3bd7e1c6022
#
_entry.id   64921b03a7d6701ba7b5f3bd7e1c6022
#
_cell.length_a   1.000
_cell.length_b   1.000
_cell.length_c   1.000
_cell.angle_alpha   90.00
_cell.angle_beta   90.00
_cell.angle_gamma   90.00
#
_symmetry.space_group_name_H-M   'P 1'
#
loop_
_entity.id
_entity.type
_entity.pdbx_description
1 polymer ?
#
loop_
_entity_poly.entity_id
_entity_poly.type
_entity_poly.pdbx_seq_one_letter_code
_entity_poly.pdbx_strand_id
1 'polypeptide(L)'
;MKIAICDDEKYIRDFMKACIANEYPDADILSYESAESLLKFDENADIVLLDIQMNGIDGMELAKQMRANGSDAVIIFVTALEEYVFNAFDVRAFNYLVKPIDKNKLNEVLHAAVEEIIHRQTRVSPVVPDNKSFIIKANGLSRSVSISEIAFAEVFNRRIVLHMRDNDEIEYYGRMTDLENTVGNDFFRVHRAY
;
A
#
# COMPACT_ATOMS: atom_id res chain seq x y z
N MET A 1 5.37 17.36 7.65
CA MET A 1 5.21 16.11 6.88
C MET A 1 5.83 16.30 5.52
N LYS A 2 6.70 15.38 5.11
CA LYS A 2 7.36 15.38 3.80
C LYS A 2 6.74 14.32 2.88
N ILE A 3 6.32 14.72 1.69
CA ILE A 3 5.73 13.83 0.67
C ILE A 3 6.58 13.90 -0.58
N ALA A 4 7.16 12.76 -0.97
CA ALA A 4 7.90 12.64 -2.21
C ALA A 4 7.00 12.06 -3.32
N ILE A 5 7.13 12.62 -4.51
CA ILE A 5 6.50 12.14 -5.74
C ILE A 5 7.61 11.73 -6.70
N CYS A 6 7.60 10.50 -7.16
CA CYS A 6 8.58 9.99 -8.12
C CYS A 6 7.87 9.34 -9.31
N ASP A 7 7.96 9.96 -10.48
CA ASP A 7 7.27 9.57 -11.71
C ASP A 7 7.98 10.27 -12.88
N ASP A 8 8.24 9.63 -14.01
CA ASP A 8 8.94 10.28 -15.13
C ASP A 8 8.02 11.21 -15.94
N GLU A 9 6.70 11.05 -15.82
CA GLU A 9 5.70 11.90 -16.46
C GLU A 9 5.46 13.21 -15.67
N LYS A 10 6.00 14.32 -16.17
CA LYS A 10 5.84 15.64 -15.53
C LYS A 10 4.37 16.00 -15.24
N TYR A 11 3.46 15.69 -16.16
CA TYR A 11 2.03 15.99 -16.01
C TYR A 11 1.44 15.27 -14.78
N ILE A 12 1.80 14.00 -14.58
CA ILE A 12 1.34 13.20 -13.44
C ILE A 12 1.89 13.79 -12.13
N ARG A 13 3.18 14.13 -12.10
CA ARG A 13 3.78 14.79 -10.93
C ARG A 13 3.09 16.11 -10.59
N ASP A 14 2.83 16.96 -11.59
CA ASP A 14 2.16 18.25 -11.39
C ASP A 14 0.72 18.07 -10.89
N PHE A 15 -0.01 17.08 -11.42
CA PHE A 15 -1.35 16.73 -10.97
C PHE A 15 -1.35 16.28 -9.50
N MET A 16 -0.51 15.29 -9.14
CA MET A 16 -0.40 14.81 -7.76
C MET A 16 0.01 15.93 -6.81
N LYS A 17 0.99 16.75 -7.19
CA LYS A 17 1.43 17.90 -6.42
C LYS A 17 0.30 18.89 -6.14
N ALA A 18 -0.52 19.20 -7.16
CA ALA A 18 -1.66 20.10 -7.00
C ALA A 18 -2.72 19.51 -6.06
N CYS A 19 -3.01 18.21 -6.15
CA CYS A 19 -3.94 17.53 -5.25
C CYS A 19 -3.45 17.56 -3.80
N ILE A 20 -2.18 17.23 -3.57
CA ILE A 20 -1.57 17.21 -2.24
C ILE A 20 -1.54 18.62 -1.64
N ALA A 21 -1.10 19.63 -2.40
CA ALA A 21 -1.02 21.00 -1.91
C ALA A 21 -2.40 21.58 -1.54
N ASN A 22 -3.46 21.15 -2.21
CA ASN A 22 -4.83 21.55 -1.88
C ASN A 22 -5.32 20.94 -0.58
N GLU A 23 -4.96 19.66 -0.30
CA GLU A 23 -5.43 18.92 0.87
C GLU A 23 -4.53 19.15 2.09
N TYR A 24 -3.22 19.27 1.85
CA TYR A 24 -2.18 19.43 2.87
C TYR A 24 -1.28 20.63 2.53
N PRO A 25 -1.75 21.87 2.73
CA PRO A 25 -1.00 23.08 2.34
C PRO A 25 0.33 23.27 3.09
N ASP A 26 0.47 22.68 4.27
CA ASP A 26 1.69 22.71 5.08
C ASP A 26 2.64 21.54 4.82
N ALA A 27 2.34 20.67 3.84
CA ALA A 27 3.21 19.56 3.48
C ALA A 27 4.39 20.05 2.63
N ASP A 28 5.59 19.54 2.93
CA ASP A 28 6.77 19.73 2.10
C ASP A 28 6.71 18.70 0.96
N ILE A 29 6.47 19.17 -0.27
CA ILE A 29 6.25 18.30 -1.44
C ILE A 29 7.48 18.31 -2.33
N LEU A 30 8.17 17.18 -2.37
CA LEU A 30 9.33 16.91 -3.19
C LEU A 30 8.93 16.19 -4.48
N SER A 31 9.54 16.54 -5.61
CA SER A 31 9.16 15.99 -6.92
C SER A 31 10.40 15.53 -7.68
N TYR A 32 10.43 14.25 -8.04
CA TYR A 32 11.55 13.58 -8.69
C TYR A 32 11.08 12.96 -10.01
N GLU A 33 11.92 13.08 -11.04
CA GLU A 33 11.64 12.54 -12.37
C GLU A 33 12.23 11.14 -12.59
N SER A 34 13.01 10.62 -11.63
CA SER A 34 13.59 9.28 -11.69
C SER A 34 13.95 8.76 -10.29
N ALA A 35 14.08 7.46 -10.19
CA ALA A 35 14.52 6.78 -8.98
C ALA A 35 15.90 7.26 -8.52
N GLU A 36 16.83 7.46 -9.47
CA GLU A 36 18.19 7.93 -9.16
C GLU A 36 18.20 9.34 -8.58
N SER A 37 17.25 10.20 -9.02
CA SER A 37 17.12 11.55 -8.46
C SER A 37 16.61 11.49 -7.02
N LEU A 38 15.66 10.62 -6.70
CA LEU A 38 15.17 10.43 -5.34
C LEU A 38 16.26 9.86 -4.43
N LEU A 39 17.00 8.83 -4.86
CA LEU A 39 18.07 8.20 -4.08
C LEU A 39 19.23 9.14 -3.75
N LYS A 40 19.51 10.13 -4.61
CA LYS A 40 20.60 11.10 -4.38
C LYS A 40 20.31 12.09 -3.26
N PHE A 41 19.06 12.39 -3.03
CA PHE A 41 18.66 13.46 -2.10
C PHE A 41 18.41 12.99 -0.68
N ASP A 42 18.65 11.72 -0.35
CA ASP A 42 18.65 11.10 1.01
C ASP A 42 17.71 11.80 2.03
N GLU A 43 16.60 12.37 1.54
CA GLU A 43 15.62 13.01 2.39
C GLU A 43 14.59 11.97 2.82
N ASN A 44 14.51 11.75 4.13
CA ASN A 44 13.50 10.88 4.74
C ASN A 44 12.10 11.45 4.48
N ALA A 45 11.45 10.98 3.43
CA ALA A 45 10.04 11.28 3.18
C ALA A 45 9.16 10.44 4.11
N ASP A 46 8.07 11.04 4.60
CA ASP A 46 7.06 10.32 5.38
C ASP A 46 6.18 9.47 4.44
N ILE A 47 5.83 10.02 3.26
CA ILE A 47 5.04 9.36 2.22
C ILE A 47 5.78 9.44 0.90
N VAL A 48 5.76 8.36 0.12
CA VAL A 48 6.31 8.30 -1.24
C VAL A 48 5.22 7.82 -2.21
N LEU A 49 4.84 8.69 -3.15
CA LEU A 49 4.02 8.33 -4.31
C LEU A 49 4.97 7.93 -5.44
N LEU A 50 4.91 6.70 -5.89
CA LEU A 50 5.95 6.09 -6.71
C LEU A 50 5.37 5.40 -7.94
N ASP A 51 5.76 5.85 -9.14
CA ASP A 51 5.49 5.05 -10.34
C ASP A 51 6.43 3.84 -10.40
N ILE A 52 5.90 2.72 -10.87
CA ILE A 52 6.70 1.52 -11.12
C ILE A 52 7.44 1.65 -12.45
N GLN A 53 6.75 2.14 -13.49
CA GLN A 53 7.28 2.17 -14.84
C GLN A 53 8.02 3.49 -15.11
N MET A 54 9.30 3.51 -14.79
CA MET A 54 10.19 4.64 -15.05
C MET A 54 11.41 4.20 -15.85
N ASN A 55 12.06 5.15 -16.54
CA ASN A 55 13.34 4.87 -17.19
C ASN A 55 14.45 4.67 -16.15
N GLY A 56 15.34 3.70 -16.38
CA GLY A 56 16.45 3.37 -15.46
C GLY A 56 16.04 2.40 -14.38
N ILE A 57 16.17 2.78 -13.13
CA ILE A 57 15.71 1.98 -11.99
C ILE A 57 14.18 2.10 -11.90
N ASP A 58 13.48 0.97 -11.94
CA ASP A 58 12.03 0.95 -11.78
C ASP A 58 11.61 1.23 -10.32
N GLY A 59 10.32 1.59 -10.15
CA GLY A 59 9.83 1.94 -8.82
C GLY A 59 9.81 0.78 -7.83
N MET A 60 9.69 -0.45 -8.30
CA MET A 60 9.73 -1.63 -7.44
C MET A 60 11.14 -1.85 -6.88
N GLU A 61 12.14 -1.74 -7.73
CA GLU A 61 13.54 -1.82 -7.32
C GLU A 61 13.93 -0.67 -6.38
N LEU A 62 13.45 0.56 -6.68
CA LEU A 62 13.62 1.70 -5.77
C LEU A 62 13.02 1.42 -4.39
N ALA A 63 11.78 0.91 -4.35
CA ALA A 63 11.12 0.58 -3.08
C ALA A 63 11.89 -0.48 -2.28
N LYS A 64 12.44 -1.52 -2.94
CA LYS A 64 13.30 -2.52 -2.30
C LYS A 64 14.56 -1.90 -1.71
N GLN A 65 15.22 -1.03 -2.46
CA GLN A 65 16.42 -0.32 -1.98
C GLN A 65 16.10 0.59 -0.80
N MET A 66 14.97 1.32 -0.83
CA MET A 66 14.51 2.12 0.31
C MET A 66 14.32 1.25 1.56
N ARG A 67 13.65 0.11 1.44
CA ARG A 67 13.45 -0.83 2.57
C ARG A 67 14.76 -1.42 3.07
N ALA A 68 15.67 -1.81 2.17
CA ALA A 68 17.00 -2.31 2.53
C ALA A 68 17.84 -1.27 3.29
N ASN A 69 17.65 0.02 2.99
CA ASN A 69 18.29 1.13 3.69
C ASN A 69 17.55 1.56 4.97
N GLY A 70 16.52 0.80 5.39
CA GLY A 70 15.82 1.05 6.67
C GLY A 70 14.75 2.14 6.58
N SER A 71 14.30 2.54 5.39
CA SER A 71 13.23 3.52 5.25
C SER A 71 11.89 2.95 5.69
N ASP A 72 11.21 3.64 6.61
CA ASP A 72 9.84 3.34 7.07
C ASP A 72 8.78 4.19 6.36
N ALA A 73 9.14 4.89 5.28
CA ALA A 73 8.23 5.70 4.49
C ALA A 73 6.98 4.92 4.08
N VAL A 74 5.83 5.57 4.11
CA VAL A 74 4.58 5.01 3.58
C VAL A 74 4.66 5.06 2.06
N ILE A 75 4.85 3.90 1.40
CA ILE A 75 4.95 3.81 -0.06
C ILE A 75 3.58 3.54 -0.65
N ILE A 76 3.18 4.39 -1.61
CA ILE A 76 1.97 4.26 -2.41
C ILE A 76 2.40 4.18 -3.87
N PHE A 77 2.15 3.05 -4.51
CA PHE A 77 2.40 2.95 -5.95
C PHE A 77 1.30 3.65 -6.75
N VAL A 78 1.71 4.36 -7.81
CA VAL A 78 0.83 5.07 -8.73
C VAL A 78 1.28 4.77 -10.15
N THR A 79 0.68 3.77 -10.82
CA THR A 79 1.21 3.24 -12.06
C THR A 79 0.10 2.74 -13.01
N ALA A 80 0.42 2.58 -14.29
CA ALA A 80 -0.48 1.96 -15.26
C ALA A 80 -0.48 0.41 -15.22
N LEU A 81 0.44 -0.20 -14.47
CA LEU A 81 0.66 -1.64 -14.44
C LEU A 81 -0.16 -2.30 -13.34
N GLU A 82 -1.30 -2.92 -13.67
CA GLU A 82 -2.14 -3.63 -12.69
C GLU A 82 -1.51 -4.95 -12.18
N GLU A 83 -0.65 -5.56 -12.98
CA GLU A 83 -0.04 -6.87 -12.70
C GLU A 83 1.00 -6.86 -11.57
N TYR A 84 1.53 -5.69 -11.20
CA TYR A 84 2.53 -5.55 -10.15
C TYR A 84 1.95 -5.37 -8.74
N VAL A 85 0.63 -5.39 -8.60
CA VAL A 85 -0.06 -5.27 -7.30
C VAL A 85 0.48 -6.30 -6.29
N PHE A 86 0.72 -7.54 -6.72
CA PHE A 86 1.24 -8.59 -5.84
C PHE A 86 2.68 -8.34 -5.39
N ASN A 87 3.53 -7.82 -6.27
CA ASN A 87 4.93 -7.53 -5.94
C ASN A 87 5.06 -6.33 -4.97
N ALA A 88 4.02 -5.49 -4.88
CA ALA A 88 3.98 -4.36 -3.94
C ALA A 88 4.00 -4.82 -2.46
N PHE A 89 3.54 -6.03 -2.17
CA PHE A 89 3.60 -6.61 -0.82
C PHE A 89 5.02 -6.91 -0.36
N ASP A 90 5.92 -7.32 -1.26
CA ASP A 90 7.32 -7.62 -0.94
C ASP A 90 8.04 -6.40 -0.34
N VAL A 91 7.62 -5.20 -0.72
CA VAL A 91 8.20 -3.93 -0.25
C VAL A 91 7.35 -3.26 0.82
N ARG A 92 6.33 -3.95 1.35
CA ARG A 92 5.39 -3.40 2.33
C ARG A 92 4.79 -2.08 1.84
N ALA A 93 4.33 -2.06 0.58
CA ALA A 93 3.59 -0.91 0.07
C ALA A 93 2.29 -0.73 0.87
N PHE A 94 1.96 0.51 1.16
CA PHE A 94 0.74 0.85 1.90
C PHE A 94 -0.48 0.75 1.00
N ASN A 95 -0.36 1.21 -0.26
CA ASN A 95 -1.46 1.21 -1.21
C ASN A 95 -0.96 1.19 -2.65
N TYR A 96 -1.90 0.99 -3.58
CA TYR A 96 -1.66 0.90 -5.01
C TYR A 96 -2.77 1.64 -5.77
N LEU A 97 -2.41 2.61 -6.60
CA LEU A 97 -3.33 3.39 -7.42
C LEU A 97 -3.02 3.15 -8.90
N VAL A 98 -4.04 2.79 -9.67
CA VAL A 98 -3.91 2.58 -11.11
C VAL A 98 -4.17 3.89 -11.86
N LYS A 99 -3.29 4.26 -12.79
CA LYS A 99 -3.51 5.36 -13.74
C LYS A 99 -4.63 5.00 -14.74
N PRO A 100 -5.56 5.93 -15.07
CA PRO A 100 -5.57 7.35 -14.72
C PRO A 100 -6.01 7.59 -13.27
N ILE A 101 -5.33 8.53 -12.60
CA ILE A 101 -5.54 8.78 -11.18
C ILE A 101 -6.86 9.55 -10.97
N ASP A 102 -7.80 8.97 -10.23
CA ASP A 102 -8.95 9.69 -9.71
C ASP A 102 -8.56 10.54 -8.50
N LYS A 103 -8.92 11.84 -8.53
CA LYS A 103 -8.58 12.79 -7.46
C LYS A 103 -9.12 12.36 -6.09
N ASN A 104 -10.38 11.89 -6.05
CA ASN A 104 -11.01 11.52 -4.79
C ASN A 104 -10.33 10.29 -4.21
N LYS A 105 -10.00 9.32 -5.08
CA LYS A 105 -9.28 8.11 -4.67
C LYS A 105 -7.87 8.42 -4.17
N LEU A 106 -7.15 9.33 -4.82
CA LEU A 106 -5.84 9.79 -4.34
C LEU A 106 -5.97 10.42 -2.95
N ASN A 107 -6.97 11.29 -2.74
CA ASN A 107 -7.19 11.94 -1.45
C ASN A 107 -7.55 10.91 -0.36
N GLU A 108 -8.44 9.94 -0.62
CA GLU A 108 -8.76 8.86 0.32
C GLU A 108 -7.50 8.11 0.78
N VAL A 109 -6.65 7.74 -0.17
CA VAL A 109 -5.41 7.00 0.11
C VAL A 109 -4.41 7.86 0.88
N LEU A 110 -4.30 9.14 0.54
CA LEU A 110 -3.44 10.08 1.28
C LEU A 110 -3.92 10.28 2.72
N HIS A 111 -5.23 10.43 2.96
CA HIS A 111 -5.78 10.52 4.31
C HIS A 111 -5.43 9.27 5.14
N ALA A 112 -5.65 8.09 4.59
CA ALA A 112 -5.31 6.84 5.27
C ALA A 112 -3.80 6.73 5.55
N ALA A 113 -2.95 7.20 4.63
CA ALA A 113 -1.49 7.20 4.82
C ALA A 113 -1.05 8.16 5.95
N VAL A 114 -1.68 9.33 6.03
CA VAL A 114 -1.42 10.30 7.10
C VAL A 114 -1.86 9.75 8.45
N GLU A 115 -3.03 9.13 8.53
CA GLU A 115 -3.50 8.46 9.74
C GLU A 115 -2.52 7.36 10.19
N GLU A 116 -2.02 6.55 9.28
CA GLU A 116 -1.01 5.53 9.58
C GLU A 116 0.27 6.13 10.17
N ILE A 117 0.75 7.25 9.63
CA ILE A 117 1.93 7.95 10.18
C ILE A 117 1.65 8.45 11.60
N ILE A 118 0.49 9.07 11.84
CA ILE A 118 0.10 9.56 13.16
C ILE A 118 0.02 8.38 14.15
N HIS A 119 -0.58 7.28 13.74
CA HIS A 119 -0.65 6.07 14.54
C HIS A 119 0.74 5.50 14.89
N ARG A 120 1.69 5.51 13.95
CA ARG A 120 3.08 5.08 14.22
C ARG A 120 3.77 5.98 15.23
N GLN A 121 3.58 7.30 15.13
CA GLN A 121 4.19 8.28 16.04
C GLN A 121 3.60 8.25 17.46
N THR A 122 2.33 7.92 17.59
CA THR A 122 1.64 7.81 18.89
C THR A 122 1.88 6.46 19.59
N ARG A 123 2.44 5.48 18.89
CA ARG A 123 2.78 4.16 19.44
C ARG A 123 4.06 4.17 20.30
N VAL A 124 4.16 5.05 21.29
CA VAL A 124 5.07 4.93 22.42
C VAL A 124 4.33 4.27 23.61
N SER A 125 3.76 3.11 23.37
CA SER A 125 3.28 2.19 24.44
C SER A 125 2.89 0.86 23.80
N PRO A 126 3.04 -0.28 24.52
CA PRO A 126 2.77 -1.60 23.94
C PRO A 126 1.32 -1.68 23.50
N VAL A 127 1.13 -1.78 22.20
CA VAL A 127 -0.17 -2.00 21.57
C VAL A 127 -0.68 -3.35 22.02
N VAL A 128 -1.77 -3.35 22.77
CA VAL A 128 -2.69 -4.48 22.77
C VAL A 128 -3.20 -4.58 21.33
N PRO A 129 -2.90 -5.66 20.59
CA PRO A 129 -3.42 -5.80 19.23
C PRO A 129 -4.94 -5.74 19.33
N ASP A 130 -5.58 -4.88 18.54
CA ASP A 130 -7.02 -4.98 18.29
C ASP A 130 -7.22 -6.32 17.58
N ASN A 131 -7.48 -7.35 18.36
CA ASN A 131 -7.50 -8.76 17.97
C ASN A 131 -8.81 -9.05 17.21
N LYS A 132 -9.10 -8.27 16.18
CA LYS A 132 -10.16 -8.64 15.24
C LYS A 132 -9.71 -9.92 14.55
N SER A 133 -10.28 -11.03 14.98
CA SER A 133 -10.11 -12.33 14.37
C SER A 133 -11.44 -12.87 13.89
N PHE A 134 -11.43 -13.64 12.84
CA PHE A 134 -12.60 -14.34 12.34
C PHE A 134 -12.30 -15.83 12.16
N ILE A 135 -13.35 -16.65 12.18
CA ILE A 135 -13.22 -18.09 12.07
C ILE A 135 -13.53 -18.52 10.64
N ILE A 136 -12.60 -19.21 10.02
CA ILE A 136 -12.78 -19.87 8.73
C ILE A 136 -12.80 -21.38 8.89
N LYS A 137 -13.45 -22.08 7.96
CA LYS A 137 -13.38 -23.53 7.84
C LYS A 137 -12.42 -23.91 6.71
N ALA A 138 -11.22 -24.29 7.09
CA ALA A 138 -10.19 -24.76 6.16
C ALA A 138 -9.95 -26.25 6.38
N ASN A 139 -10.00 -27.06 5.33
CA ASN A 139 -9.75 -28.51 5.39
C ASN A 139 -10.58 -29.27 6.46
N GLY A 140 -11.82 -28.85 6.68
CA GLY A 140 -12.72 -29.44 7.68
C GLY A 140 -12.47 -29.03 9.13
N LEU A 141 -11.49 -28.21 9.40
CA LEU A 141 -11.16 -27.65 10.70
C LEU A 141 -11.55 -26.18 10.78
N SER A 142 -11.98 -25.74 11.96
CA SER A 142 -12.18 -24.31 12.23
C SER A 142 -10.86 -23.70 12.65
N ARG A 143 -10.40 -22.65 11.94
CA ARG A 143 -9.18 -21.91 12.27
C ARG A 143 -9.55 -20.46 12.52
N SER A 144 -9.06 -19.89 13.61
CA SER A 144 -9.14 -18.46 13.88
C SER A 144 -8.01 -17.75 13.13
N VAL A 145 -8.34 -16.71 12.40
CA VAL A 145 -7.40 -15.89 11.63
C VAL A 145 -7.47 -14.46 12.14
N SER A 146 -6.33 -13.90 12.52
CA SER A 146 -6.23 -12.49 12.89
C SER A 146 -6.16 -11.64 11.63
N ILE A 147 -6.98 -10.60 11.54
CA ILE A 147 -7.01 -9.68 10.39
C ILE A 147 -5.64 -9.02 10.21
N SER A 148 -4.97 -8.67 11.29
CA SER A 148 -3.65 -8.02 11.26
C SER A 148 -2.52 -8.90 10.72
N GLU A 149 -2.72 -10.23 10.67
CA GLU A 149 -1.73 -11.18 10.15
C GLU A 149 -1.90 -11.45 8.65
N ILE A 150 -3.01 -11.03 8.04
CA ILE A 150 -3.23 -11.19 6.60
C ILE A 150 -2.42 -10.14 5.85
N ALA A 151 -1.65 -10.56 4.86
CA ALA A 151 -0.95 -9.69 3.92
C ALA A 151 -1.88 -9.29 2.76
N PHE A 152 -2.45 -10.28 2.07
CA PHE A 152 -3.44 -10.09 1.02
C PHE A 152 -4.29 -11.35 0.83
N ALA A 153 -5.35 -11.24 0.02
CA ALA A 153 -6.25 -12.35 -0.30
C ALA A 153 -6.55 -12.41 -1.80
N GLU A 154 -6.61 -13.61 -2.33
CA GLU A 154 -6.98 -13.88 -3.72
C GLU A 154 -8.22 -14.76 -3.78
N VAL A 155 -8.96 -14.70 -4.89
CA VAL A 155 -10.09 -15.59 -5.15
C VAL A 155 -9.94 -16.30 -6.49
N PHE A 156 -9.98 -17.64 -6.45
CA PHE A 156 -10.03 -18.51 -7.62
C PHE A 156 -11.23 -19.44 -7.53
N ASN A 157 -12.22 -19.26 -8.41
CA ASN A 157 -13.39 -20.15 -8.49
C ASN A 157 -14.04 -20.46 -7.12
N ARG A 158 -14.35 -19.44 -6.31
CA ARG A 158 -14.89 -19.53 -4.94
C ARG A 158 -13.92 -20.08 -3.89
N ARG A 159 -12.66 -20.28 -4.23
CA ARG A 159 -11.62 -20.56 -3.26
C ARG A 159 -10.91 -19.26 -2.93
N ILE A 160 -10.89 -18.90 -1.67
CA ILE A 160 -10.13 -17.76 -1.15
C ILE A 160 -8.82 -18.29 -0.62
N VAL A 161 -7.72 -17.67 -1.02
CA VAL A 161 -6.38 -17.90 -0.50
C VAL A 161 -5.99 -16.67 0.28
N LEU A 162 -5.77 -16.82 1.59
CA LEU A 162 -5.22 -15.78 2.45
C LEU A 162 -3.71 -15.98 2.51
N HIS A 163 -2.96 -15.00 2.08
CA HIS A 163 -1.52 -14.94 2.22
C HIS A 163 -1.19 -14.19 3.51
N MET A 164 -0.53 -14.89 4.44
CA MET A 164 -0.21 -14.38 5.75
C MET A 164 1.14 -13.67 5.75
N ARG A 165 1.35 -12.74 6.68
CA ARG A 165 2.61 -11.95 6.78
C ARG A 165 3.84 -12.79 7.12
N ASP A 166 3.66 -13.98 7.65
CA ASP A 166 4.72 -14.98 7.95
C ASP A 166 5.00 -15.93 6.78
N ASN A 167 4.44 -15.66 5.59
CA ASN A 167 4.48 -16.49 4.38
C ASN A 167 3.68 -17.81 4.47
N ASP A 168 2.80 -17.98 5.48
CA ASP A 168 1.83 -19.08 5.50
C ASP A 168 0.67 -18.76 4.55
N GLU A 169 0.03 -19.81 4.02
CA GLU A 169 -1.14 -19.69 3.14
C GLU A 169 -2.31 -20.48 3.73
N ILE A 170 -3.48 -19.88 3.72
CA ILE A 170 -4.70 -20.50 4.22
C ILE A 170 -5.76 -20.48 3.13
N GLU A 171 -6.13 -21.65 2.64
CA GLU A 171 -7.19 -21.80 1.65
C GLU A 171 -8.52 -22.16 2.30
N TYR A 172 -9.59 -21.52 1.87
CA TYR A 172 -10.96 -21.90 2.25
C TYR A 172 -11.98 -21.55 1.15
N TYR A 173 -13.16 -22.15 1.22
CA TYR A 173 -14.25 -21.85 0.31
C TYR A 173 -15.09 -20.70 0.84
N GLY A 174 -15.25 -19.62 0.05
CA GLY A 174 -16.02 -18.43 0.42
C GLY A 174 -16.27 -17.51 -0.76
N ARG A 175 -16.92 -16.39 -0.48
CA ARG A 175 -17.07 -15.30 -1.44
C ARG A 175 -16.21 -14.14 -1.01
N MET A 176 -15.58 -13.46 -1.96
CA MET A 176 -14.76 -12.26 -1.66
C MET A 176 -15.57 -11.19 -0.93
N THR A 177 -16.84 -11.00 -1.28
CA THR A 177 -17.76 -10.06 -0.60
C THR A 177 -17.97 -10.37 0.88
N ASP A 178 -17.97 -11.66 1.26
CA ASP A 178 -18.13 -12.05 2.66
C ASP A 178 -16.84 -11.75 3.44
N LEU A 179 -15.67 -11.96 2.81
CA LEU A 179 -14.38 -11.57 3.36
C LEU A 179 -14.29 -10.04 3.51
N GLU A 180 -14.63 -9.26 2.47
CA GLU A 180 -14.65 -7.80 2.50
C GLU A 180 -15.48 -7.27 3.68
N ASN A 181 -16.68 -7.82 3.90
CA ASN A 181 -17.54 -7.45 5.02
C ASN A 181 -16.94 -7.82 6.39
N THR A 182 -16.10 -8.87 6.42
CA THR A 182 -15.47 -9.34 7.66
C THR A 182 -14.25 -8.53 8.04
N VAL A 183 -13.39 -8.21 7.05
CA VAL A 183 -12.15 -7.45 7.27
C VAL A 183 -12.40 -5.94 7.32
N GLY A 184 -13.53 -5.48 6.76
CA GLY A 184 -13.93 -4.07 6.78
C GLY A 184 -12.97 -3.16 6.03
N ASN A 185 -12.73 -1.97 6.58
CA ASN A 185 -11.88 -0.95 5.96
C ASN A 185 -10.37 -1.22 6.09
N ASP A 186 -9.99 -2.32 6.74
CA ASP A 186 -8.58 -2.68 6.90
C ASP A 186 -7.95 -3.21 5.60
N PHE A 187 -8.79 -3.49 4.57
CA PHE A 187 -8.37 -3.97 3.25
C PHE A 187 -9.07 -3.24 2.10
N PHE A 188 -8.34 -3.07 1.01
CA PHE A 188 -8.86 -2.49 -0.23
C PHE A 188 -8.90 -3.53 -1.34
N ARG A 189 -10.02 -3.57 -2.07
CA ARG A 189 -10.11 -4.39 -3.26
C ARG A 189 -9.44 -3.69 -4.43
N VAL A 190 -8.38 -4.30 -4.96
CA VAL A 190 -7.56 -3.77 -6.06
C VAL A 190 -8.03 -4.23 -7.45
N HIS A 191 -8.73 -5.36 -7.52
CA HIS A 191 -9.25 -5.92 -8.78
C HIS A 191 -10.53 -6.74 -8.55
N ARG A 192 -11.36 -6.95 -9.61
CA ARG A 192 -12.61 -7.73 -9.52
C ARG A 192 -12.40 -9.20 -9.19
N ALA A 193 -11.23 -9.76 -9.52
CA ALA A 193 -10.88 -11.17 -9.28
C ALA A 193 -9.94 -11.36 -8.07
N TYR A 194 -9.45 -10.26 -7.48
CA TYR A 194 -8.53 -10.25 -6.35
C TYR A 194 -9.05 -9.33 -5.27
#